data_f120a134dd119bf93fa85a82a9b4670a
#
_entry.id   f120a134dd119bf93fa85a82a9b4670a
#
_cell.length_a   1.000
_cell.length_b   1.000
_cell.length_c   1.000
_cell.angle_alpha   90.00
_cell.angle_beta   90.00
_cell.angle_gamma   90.00
#
_symmetry.space_group_name_H-M   'P 1'
#
loop_
_entity.id
_entity.type
_entity.pdbx_description
1 polymer ?
#
loop_
_entity_poly.entity_id
_entity_poly.type
_entity_poly.pdbx_seq_one_letter_code
_entity_poly.pdbx_strand_id
1 'polypeptide(L)'
;RIMEGFNCFNPSSGCDQTGLTLPIVDHGRSVARSITGGYIYRGTARPEFTGAYIYGDFETGRIWMLRYENSQVTTDSLLLDTNFFISSFGIDAQNELYLLDYFAGEIYKFEATPPTGINDPNQPDFFQLAQNYPNPFNPTTTISYRLEKTARVDLTIYNTAGQKVTTLLDANQHAGEYQVKWRGENDSGDRVASGVYFYKFRAGNLIQTRKMILLR
;
A
#
# COMPACT_ATOMS: atom_id res chain seq x y z
N ARG A 1 -22.04 -17.27 -4.90
CA ARG A 1 -21.60 -15.99 -5.45
C ARG A 1 -21.80 -16.02 -6.96
N ILE A 2 -22.64 -15.14 -7.48
CA ILE A 2 -23.02 -15.12 -8.91
C ILE A 2 -22.21 -14.09 -9.67
N MET A 3 -21.99 -12.92 -9.05
CA MET A 3 -21.30 -11.78 -9.64
C MET A 3 -20.04 -11.43 -8.86
N GLU A 4 -19.06 -10.84 -9.57
CA GLU A 4 -17.92 -10.15 -9.01
C GLU A 4 -17.76 -8.82 -9.75
N GLY A 5 -18.07 -7.71 -9.09
CA GLY A 5 -18.20 -6.42 -9.76
C GLY A 5 -19.30 -6.45 -10.82
N PHE A 6 -18.98 -5.98 -12.01
CA PHE A 6 -19.86 -6.03 -13.19
C PHE A 6 -19.84 -7.38 -13.92
N ASN A 7 -18.97 -8.31 -13.51
CA ASN A 7 -18.72 -9.55 -14.22
C ASN A 7 -19.42 -10.74 -13.56
N CYS A 8 -19.85 -11.70 -14.37
CA CYS A 8 -20.28 -12.99 -13.87
C CYS A 8 -19.08 -13.74 -13.25
N PHE A 9 -19.29 -14.35 -12.07
CA PHE A 9 -18.28 -15.17 -11.41
C PHE A 9 -18.51 -16.67 -11.62
N ASN A 10 -19.73 -17.14 -11.32
CA ASN A 10 -20.11 -18.53 -11.52
C ASN A 10 -21.61 -18.62 -11.88
N PRO A 11 -21.95 -18.97 -13.12
CA PRO A 11 -21.03 -19.22 -14.25
C PRO A 11 -20.26 -17.98 -14.70
N SER A 12 -19.18 -18.16 -15.44
CA SER A 12 -18.30 -17.06 -15.89
C SER A 12 -18.92 -16.17 -16.98
N SER A 13 -20.06 -16.56 -17.52
CA SER A 13 -20.85 -15.77 -18.47
C SER A 13 -22.32 -16.16 -18.39
N GLY A 14 -23.23 -15.25 -18.81
CA GLY A 14 -24.66 -15.52 -18.86
C GLY A 14 -25.32 -15.78 -17.52
N CYS A 15 -24.76 -15.24 -16.42
CA CYS A 15 -25.33 -15.38 -15.09
C CYS A 15 -26.65 -14.61 -14.97
N ASP A 16 -27.57 -15.14 -14.15
CA ASP A 16 -28.80 -14.43 -13.83
C ASP A 16 -28.52 -13.26 -12.89
N GLN A 17 -28.79 -12.06 -13.36
CA GLN A 17 -28.59 -10.80 -12.61
C GLN A 17 -29.91 -10.26 -12.04
N THR A 18 -31.01 -11.00 -12.16
CA THR A 18 -32.34 -10.57 -11.69
C THR A 18 -32.30 -10.29 -10.19
N GLY A 19 -32.76 -9.10 -9.80
CA GLY A 19 -32.80 -8.66 -8.40
C GLY A 19 -31.45 -8.29 -7.78
N LEU A 20 -30.38 -8.26 -8.56
CA LEU A 20 -29.07 -7.79 -8.09
C LEU A 20 -28.90 -6.29 -8.35
N THR A 21 -28.33 -5.60 -7.40
CA THR A 21 -27.86 -4.21 -7.59
C THR A 21 -26.41 -4.25 -8.00
N LEU A 22 -26.12 -3.72 -9.19
CA LEU A 22 -24.74 -3.61 -9.68
C LEU A 22 -23.94 -2.57 -8.87
N PRO A 23 -22.63 -2.73 -8.76
CA PRO A 23 -21.79 -1.71 -8.14
C PRO A 23 -21.82 -0.42 -8.97
N ILE A 24 -21.47 0.69 -8.32
CA ILE A 24 -21.34 2.00 -9.00
C ILE A 24 -20.07 2.02 -9.84
N VAL A 25 -18.99 1.44 -9.31
CA VAL A 25 -17.66 1.30 -9.96
C VAL A 25 -17.09 -0.06 -9.58
N ASP A 26 -16.35 -0.67 -10.49
CA ASP A 26 -15.43 -1.75 -10.16
C ASP A 26 -14.04 -1.50 -10.77
N HIS A 27 -13.04 -2.14 -10.20
CA HIS A 27 -11.66 -2.09 -10.69
C HIS A 27 -11.20 -3.49 -11.11
N GLY A 28 -10.61 -3.58 -12.29
CA GLY A 28 -9.97 -4.80 -12.73
C GLY A 28 -8.77 -5.18 -11.84
N ARG A 29 -8.45 -6.47 -11.75
CA ARG A 29 -7.38 -6.99 -10.86
C ARG A 29 -5.97 -6.46 -11.15
N SER A 30 -5.75 -5.87 -12.33
CA SER A 30 -4.51 -5.16 -12.65
C SER A 30 -4.42 -3.77 -12.00
N VAL A 31 -5.54 -3.22 -11.56
CA VAL A 31 -5.66 -1.88 -10.99
C VAL A 31 -5.83 -1.95 -9.48
N ALA A 32 -6.74 -2.82 -9.00
CA ALA A 32 -6.99 -3.05 -7.58
C ALA A 32 -7.23 -4.54 -7.32
N ARG A 33 -6.91 -5.02 -6.12
CA ARG A 33 -6.98 -6.44 -5.78
C ARG A 33 -7.79 -6.74 -4.55
N SER A 34 -7.80 -5.82 -3.58
CA SER A 34 -8.49 -5.96 -2.31
C SER A 34 -8.98 -4.59 -1.85
N ILE A 35 -10.14 -4.20 -2.38
CA ILE A 35 -10.72 -2.89 -2.05
C ILE A 35 -11.02 -2.82 -0.56
N THR A 36 -10.46 -1.80 0.08
CA THR A 36 -10.80 -1.34 1.42
C THR A 36 -11.79 -0.20 1.30
N GLY A 37 -12.93 -0.33 1.99
CA GLY A 37 -13.94 0.72 2.04
C GLY A 37 -13.40 2.01 2.62
N GLY A 38 -14.15 3.08 2.50
CA GLY A 38 -13.72 4.41 2.92
C GLY A 38 -14.87 5.25 3.43
N TYR A 39 -14.73 6.57 3.32
CA TYR A 39 -15.70 7.54 3.82
C TYR A 39 -16.02 8.62 2.80
N ILE A 40 -17.22 9.18 2.89
CA ILE A 40 -17.52 10.45 2.24
C ILE A 40 -16.82 11.56 3.04
N TYR A 41 -15.89 12.25 2.41
CA TYR A 41 -15.14 13.33 3.06
C TYR A 41 -16.05 14.52 3.39
N ARG A 42 -16.02 14.96 4.63
CA ARG A 42 -16.78 16.09 5.16
C ARG A 42 -15.95 17.03 6.03
N GLY A 43 -14.63 16.82 6.06
CA GLY A 43 -13.69 17.66 6.75
C GLY A 43 -13.48 19.01 6.05
N THR A 44 -12.70 19.86 6.66
CA THR A 44 -12.39 21.22 6.17
C THR A 44 -10.97 21.39 5.68
N ALA A 45 -10.07 20.46 6.04
CA ALA A 45 -8.65 20.52 5.66
C ALA A 45 -8.45 20.40 4.14
N ARG A 46 -9.36 19.68 3.44
CA ARG A 46 -9.31 19.46 2.00
C ARG A 46 -10.68 19.76 1.35
N PRO A 47 -11.04 21.04 1.19
CA PRO A 47 -12.35 21.43 0.68
C PRO A 47 -12.67 20.85 -0.71
N GLU A 48 -11.65 20.61 -1.53
CA GLU A 48 -11.76 19.99 -2.85
C GLU A 48 -12.28 18.55 -2.81
N PHE A 49 -12.20 17.88 -1.67
CA PHE A 49 -12.71 16.51 -1.49
C PHE A 49 -14.11 16.47 -0.89
N THR A 50 -14.67 17.62 -0.47
CA THR A 50 -15.99 17.66 0.17
C THR A 50 -17.04 16.96 -0.69
N GLY A 51 -17.76 16.00 -0.07
CA GLY A 51 -18.78 15.18 -0.73
C GLY A 51 -18.25 14.03 -1.58
N ALA A 52 -16.96 13.90 -1.78
CA ALA A 52 -16.37 12.77 -2.46
C ALA A 52 -16.22 11.55 -1.54
N TYR A 53 -16.44 10.36 -2.06
CA TYR A 53 -16.11 9.10 -1.40
C TYR A 53 -14.65 8.76 -1.65
N ILE A 54 -13.86 8.70 -0.58
CA ILE A 54 -12.44 8.35 -0.61
C ILE A 54 -12.31 6.91 -0.15
N TYR A 55 -11.66 6.06 -0.93
CA TYR A 55 -11.47 4.64 -0.65
C TYR A 55 -10.12 4.16 -1.17
N GLY A 56 -9.69 2.98 -0.77
CA GLY A 56 -8.37 2.46 -1.14
C GLY A 56 -8.37 0.97 -1.44
N ASP A 57 -7.18 0.47 -1.75
CA ASP A 57 -6.91 -0.94 -1.94
C ASP A 57 -5.80 -1.39 -0.99
N PHE A 58 -6.07 -2.46 -0.23
CA PHE A 58 -5.13 -2.99 0.74
C PHE A 58 -3.84 -3.48 0.10
N GLU A 59 -3.93 -4.10 -1.08
CA GLU A 59 -2.76 -4.78 -1.66
C GLU A 59 -1.92 -3.87 -2.54
N THR A 60 -2.55 -2.94 -3.24
CA THR A 60 -1.84 -2.02 -4.16
C THR A 60 -1.45 -0.69 -3.52
N GLY A 61 -2.07 -0.33 -2.39
CA GLY A 61 -1.83 0.96 -1.72
C GLY A 61 -2.42 2.16 -2.44
N ARG A 62 -3.24 1.93 -3.44
CA ARG A 62 -3.89 2.99 -4.22
C ARG A 62 -5.08 3.56 -3.48
N ILE A 63 -5.29 4.85 -3.63
CA ILE A 63 -6.40 5.60 -3.04
C ILE A 63 -7.11 6.34 -4.14
N TRP A 64 -8.44 6.18 -4.21
CA TRP A 64 -9.30 6.80 -5.21
C TRP A 64 -10.27 7.78 -4.59
N MET A 65 -10.75 8.68 -5.42
CA MET A 65 -11.85 9.59 -5.17
C MET A 65 -12.99 9.30 -6.14
N LEU A 66 -14.18 9.05 -5.60
CA LEU A 66 -15.40 8.84 -6.37
C LEU A 66 -16.41 9.94 -6.04
N ARG A 67 -16.99 10.55 -7.07
CA ARG A 67 -18.18 11.38 -6.95
C ARG A 67 -19.34 10.76 -7.70
N TYR A 68 -20.48 10.71 -7.04
CA TYR A 68 -21.69 10.14 -7.58
C TYR A 68 -22.84 11.12 -7.39
N GLU A 69 -23.31 11.68 -8.48
CA GLU A 69 -24.30 12.75 -8.50
C GLU A 69 -25.36 12.45 -9.55
N ASN A 70 -26.63 12.72 -9.25
CA ASN A 70 -27.74 12.46 -10.18
C ASN A 70 -27.77 11.05 -10.77
N SER A 71 -27.46 10.05 -9.94
CA SER A 71 -27.37 8.63 -10.33
C SER A 71 -26.29 8.33 -11.37
N GLN A 72 -25.25 9.14 -11.45
CA GLN A 72 -24.11 8.95 -12.36
C GLN A 72 -22.78 9.18 -11.64
N VAL A 73 -21.76 8.46 -12.07
CA VAL A 73 -20.38 8.74 -11.69
C VAL A 73 -19.91 9.99 -12.42
N THR A 74 -19.61 11.04 -11.67
CA THR A 74 -19.09 12.30 -12.22
C THR A 74 -17.57 12.39 -12.10
N THR A 75 -16.99 11.63 -11.18
CA THR A 75 -15.54 11.50 -10.99
C THR A 75 -15.23 10.11 -10.47
N ASP A 76 -14.24 9.46 -11.06
CA ASP A 76 -13.55 8.29 -10.54
C ASP A 76 -12.07 8.46 -10.88
N SER A 77 -11.28 8.87 -9.91
CA SER A 77 -9.88 9.22 -10.15
C SER A 77 -8.96 8.69 -9.06
N LEU A 78 -7.79 8.22 -9.50
CA LEU A 78 -6.70 7.88 -8.60
C LEU A 78 -6.16 9.16 -7.96
N LEU A 79 -6.22 9.24 -6.62
CA LEU A 79 -5.66 10.34 -5.85
C LEU A 79 -4.19 10.11 -5.51
N LEU A 80 -3.88 8.93 -5.03
CA LEU A 80 -2.54 8.57 -4.58
C LEU A 80 -2.22 7.13 -4.99
N ASP A 81 -0.99 6.91 -5.41
CA ASP A 81 -0.40 5.58 -5.59
C ASP A 81 0.71 5.43 -4.55
N THR A 82 0.39 4.76 -3.45
CA THR A 82 1.27 4.63 -2.29
C THR A 82 1.82 3.22 -2.17
N ASN A 83 2.73 3.01 -1.21
CA ASN A 83 3.18 1.67 -0.82
C ASN A 83 2.49 1.20 0.47
N PHE A 84 1.40 1.83 0.89
CA PHE A 84 0.68 1.47 2.10
C PHE A 84 -0.13 0.19 1.92
N PHE A 85 -0.30 -0.54 3.01
CA PHE A 85 -1.26 -1.63 3.09
C PHE A 85 -2.49 -1.10 3.83
N ILE A 86 -3.41 -0.52 3.07
CA ILE A 86 -4.54 0.24 3.62
C ILE A 86 -5.55 -0.72 4.22
N SER A 87 -5.48 -0.94 5.52
CA SER A 87 -6.36 -1.87 6.24
C SER A 87 -7.71 -1.27 6.59
N SER A 88 -7.78 0.04 6.80
CA SER A 88 -9.00 0.74 7.17
C SER A 88 -8.87 2.24 6.95
N PHE A 89 -10.02 2.90 6.96
CA PHE A 89 -10.16 4.35 7.08
C PHE A 89 -10.94 4.69 8.35
N GLY A 90 -10.78 5.92 8.85
CA GLY A 90 -11.52 6.47 9.96
C GLY A 90 -11.71 7.96 9.82
N ILE A 91 -12.60 8.53 10.62
CA ILE A 91 -12.80 9.98 10.71
C ILE A 91 -12.72 10.44 12.16
N ASP A 92 -12.23 11.66 12.39
CA ASP A 92 -12.28 12.30 13.70
C ASP A 92 -13.60 13.10 13.93
N ALA A 93 -13.70 13.75 15.08
CA ALA A 93 -14.86 14.56 15.43
C ALA A 93 -15.06 15.78 14.51
N GLN A 94 -14.06 16.18 13.76
CA GLN A 94 -14.09 17.24 12.76
C GLN A 94 -14.37 16.71 11.35
N ASN A 95 -14.64 15.40 11.22
CA ASN A 95 -14.80 14.65 9.97
C ASN A 95 -13.56 14.66 9.06
N GLU A 96 -12.38 14.91 9.63
CA GLU A 96 -11.14 14.75 8.90
C GLU A 96 -10.83 13.26 8.72
N LEU A 97 -10.30 12.91 7.56
CA LEU A 97 -10.09 11.52 7.15
C LEU A 97 -8.71 11.04 7.55
N TYR A 98 -8.68 9.82 8.06
CA TYR A 98 -7.48 9.06 8.39
C TYR A 98 -7.47 7.74 7.64
N LEU A 99 -6.29 7.23 7.35
CA LEU A 99 -6.05 5.86 6.87
C LEU A 99 -5.08 5.14 7.79
N LEU A 100 -5.22 3.81 7.86
CA LEU A 100 -4.37 2.94 8.66
C LEU A 100 -3.51 2.09 7.74
N ASP A 101 -2.19 2.22 7.87
CA ASP A 101 -1.24 1.31 7.23
C ASP A 101 -0.97 0.12 8.14
N TYR A 102 -1.41 -1.06 7.70
CA TYR A 102 -1.35 -2.29 8.47
C TYR A 102 0.07 -2.68 8.89
N PHE A 103 1.02 -2.64 7.96
CA PHE A 103 2.38 -3.12 8.24
C PHE A 103 3.28 -2.07 8.90
N ALA A 104 3.08 -0.80 8.59
CA ALA A 104 3.77 0.26 9.31
C ALA A 104 3.24 0.40 10.75
N GLY A 105 1.96 0.02 10.99
CA GLY A 105 1.29 0.28 12.26
C GLY A 105 1.09 1.78 12.49
N GLU A 106 0.91 2.53 11.43
CA GLU A 106 0.82 3.98 11.42
C GLU A 106 -0.55 4.45 10.98
N ILE A 107 -0.97 5.61 11.48
CA ILE A 107 -2.20 6.29 11.11
C ILE A 107 -1.81 7.57 10.39
N TYR A 108 -2.30 7.74 9.17
CA TYR A 108 -2.06 8.92 8.35
C TYR A 108 -3.31 9.77 8.25
N LYS A 109 -3.16 11.08 8.32
CA LYS A 109 -4.24 12.05 8.16
C LYS A 109 -4.21 12.65 6.77
N PHE A 110 -5.39 12.85 6.16
CA PHE A 110 -5.53 13.66 4.95
C PHE A 110 -5.48 15.13 5.33
N GLU A 111 -4.32 15.76 5.16
CA GLU A 111 -4.13 17.18 5.42
C GLU A 111 -3.95 17.98 4.13
N ALA A 112 -4.31 19.24 4.16
CA ALA A 112 -3.88 20.16 3.12
C ALA A 112 -2.35 20.27 3.19
N THR A 113 -1.66 19.95 2.11
CA THR A 113 -0.32 20.52 1.95
C THR A 113 -0.54 22.03 1.88
N PRO A 114 0.03 22.85 2.78
CA PRO A 114 0.02 24.28 2.59
C PRO A 114 0.56 24.54 1.17
N PRO A 115 0.03 25.53 0.43
CA PRO A 115 0.59 25.90 -0.86
C PRO A 115 2.01 26.44 -0.61
N THR A 116 2.94 25.57 -0.44
CA THR A 116 4.35 25.89 -0.36
C THR A 116 4.89 25.85 -1.77
N GLY A 117 4.86 26.99 -2.41
CA GLY A 117 5.87 27.35 -3.39
C GLY A 117 7.23 27.49 -2.74
N ILE A 118 7.60 26.55 -1.88
CA ILE A 118 8.94 26.34 -1.36
C ILE A 118 9.08 24.82 -1.34
N ASN A 119 9.88 24.30 -2.28
CA ASN A 119 10.54 23.02 -2.05
C ASN A 119 11.14 23.15 -0.67
N ASP A 120 10.59 22.46 0.33
CA ASP A 120 11.27 22.31 1.61
C ASP A 120 12.54 21.50 1.32
N PRO A 121 13.72 22.14 1.30
CA PRO A 121 14.98 21.43 1.10
C PRO A 121 15.27 20.46 2.26
N ASN A 122 14.37 20.40 3.27
CA ASN A 122 14.42 19.53 4.42
C ASN A 122 13.44 18.34 4.37
N GLN A 123 12.68 18.16 3.27
CA GLN A 123 12.03 16.87 3.02
C GLN A 123 12.75 16.16 1.86
N PRO A 124 13.94 15.61 2.11
CA PRO A 124 14.62 14.83 1.12
C PRO A 124 13.92 13.49 0.95
N ASP A 125 13.80 13.03 -0.26
CA ASP A 125 13.70 11.60 -0.55
C ASP A 125 14.92 10.92 0.06
N PHE A 126 14.81 10.54 1.34
CA PHE A 126 15.94 10.06 2.15
C PHE A 126 16.50 8.76 1.62
N PHE A 127 15.65 8.02 0.90
CA PHE A 127 16.04 6.78 0.26
C PHE A 127 15.07 6.39 -0.86
N GLN A 128 15.55 5.56 -1.75
CA GLN A 128 14.75 4.84 -2.73
C GLN A 128 14.86 3.35 -2.42
N LEU A 129 13.72 2.66 -2.23
CA LEU A 129 13.67 1.22 -2.06
C LEU A 129 13.10 0.59 -3.32
N ALA A 130 13.86 -0.26 -3.99
CA ALA A 130 13.40 -0.97 -5.17
C ALA A 130 12.57 -2.22 -4.81
N GLN A 131 11.73 -2.67 -5.74
CA GLN A 131 11.13 -3.99 -5.66
C GLN A 131 12.24 -5.05 -5.70
N ASN A 132 12.14 -6.07 -4.84
CA ASN A 132 13.09 -7.17 -4.85
C ASN A 132 13.09 -7.88 -6.20
N TYR A 133 14.26 -8.33 -6.64
CA TYR A 133 14.40 -9.04 -7.90
C TYR A 133 15.28 -10.30 -7.71
N PRO A 134 14.85 -11.44 -8.27
CA PRO A 134 13.54 -11.71 -8.87
C PRO A 134 12.37 -11.63 -7.89
N ASN A 135 11.14 -11.43 -8.40
CA ASN A 135 9.89 -11.55 -7.66
C ASN A 135 8.76 -12.01 -8.62
N PRO A 136 8.17 -13.21 -8.50
CA PRO A 136 8.49 -14.24 -7.51
C PRO A 136 9.93 -14.76 -7.59
N PHE A 137 10.44 -15.33 -6.47
CA PHE A 137 11.82 -15.81 -6.37
C PHE A 137 11.91 -17.24 -5.83
N ASN A 138 13.04 -17.94 -6.15
CA ASN A 138 13.34 -19.31 -5.70
C ASN A 138 14.86 -19.53 -5.58
N PRO A 139 15.41 -19.82 -4.41
CA PRO A 139 14.97 -19.39 -3.10
C PRO A 139 15.52 -18.01 -2.72
N THR A 140 16.29 -17.36 -3.64
CA THR A 140 17.08 -16.15 -3.36
C THR A 140 16.52 -14.96 -4.13
N THR A 141 16.47 -13.83 -3.45
CA THR A 141 16.14 -12.52 -4.04
C THR A 141 17.09 -11.44 -3.53
N THR A 142 17.17 -10.34 -4.28
CA THR A 142 17.97 -9.17 -3.93
C THR A 142 17.05 -7.98 -3.73
N ILE A 143 17.22 -7.27 -2.62
CA ILE A 143 16.57 -6.01 -2.29
C ILE A 143 17.60 -4.91 -2.49
N SER A 144 17.33 -3.98 -3.40
CA SER A 144 18.19 -2.85 -3.69
C SER A 144 17.60 -1.57 -3.12
N TYR A 145 18.43 -0.70 -2.58
CA TYR A 145 18.03 0.61 -2.10
C TYR A 145 19.17 1.62 -2.24
N ARG A 146 18.80 2.89 -2.25
CA ARG A 146 19.72 4.03 -2.30
C ARG A 146 19.44 4.95 -1.13
N LEU A 147 20.49 5.42 -0.47
CA LEU A 147 20.44 6.44 0.57
C LEU A 147 21.02 7.74 0.04
N GLU A 148 20.32 8.84 0.25
CA GLU A 148 20.84 10.17 -0.11
C GLU A 148 21.70 10.79 0.98
N LYS A 149 21.59 10.28 2.21
CA LYS A 149 22.44 10.69 3.34
C LYS A 149 22.69 9.53 4.32
N THR A 150 23.68 9.69 5.18
CA THR A 150 23.99 8.72 6.24
C THR A 150 22.78 8.54 7.17
N ALA A 151 22.36 7.28 7.38
CA ALA A 151 21.26 6.92 8.25
C ALA A 151 21.48 5.56 8.91
N ARG A 152 20.81 5.33 10.04
CA ARG A 152 20.64 3.97 10.54
C ARG A 152 19.57 3.29 9.71
N VAL A 153 19.93 2.15 9.15
CA VAL A 153 19.07 1.32 8.31
C VAL A 153 18.70 0.05 9.06
N ASP A 154 17.39 -0.27 9.07
CA ASP A 154 16.85 -1.57 9.46
C ASP A 154 16.10 -2.16 8.27
N LEU A 155 16.40 -3.41 7.92
CA LEU A 155 15.71 -4.16 6.89
C LEU A 155 15.28 -5.51 7.47
N THR A 156 13.99 -5.64 7.72
CA THR A 156 13.41 -6.80 8.41
C THR A 156 12.32 -7.46 7.56
N ILE A 157 12.30 -8.79 7.56
CA ILE A 157 11.34 -9.62 6.84
C ILE A 157 10.22 -10.06 7.79
N TYR A 158 8.97 -10.02 7.29
CA TYR A 158 7.76 -10.43 8.01
C TYR A 158 6.95 -11.43 7.17
N ASN A 159 6.21 -12.30 7.83
CA ASN A 159 5.19 -13.16 7.21
C ASN A 159 3.84 -12.44 7.12
N THR A 160 2.82 -13.10 6.54
CA THR A 160 1.45 -12.56 6.40
C THR A 160 0.71 -12.37 7.72
N ALA A 161 1.16 -12.99 8.81
CA ALA A 161 0.64 -12.78 10.16
C ALA A 161 1.30 -11.59 10.88
N GLY A 162 2.21 -10.86 10.22
CA GLY A 162 2.96 -9.75 10.80
C GLY A 162 4.09 -10.20 11.75
N GLN A 163 4.39 -11.49 11.82
CA GLN A 163 5.48 -12.01 12.66
C GLN A 163 6.82 -11.80 11.97
N LYS A 164 7.80 -11.35 12.73
CA LYS A 164 9.18 -11.21 12.24
C LYS A 164 9.75 -12.59 11.85
N VAL A 165 10.31 -12.65 10.67
CA VAL A 165 10.98 -13.83 10.11
C VAL A 165 12.48 -13.73 10.30
N THR A 166 13.08 -12.61 9.87
CA THR A 166 14.52 -12.36 10.03
C THR A 166 14.82 -10.88 9.86
N THR A 167 15.91 -10.41 10.47
CA THR A 167 16.48 -9.09 10.21
C THR A 167 17.69 -9.26 9.29
N LEU A 168 17.61 -8.71 8.08
CA LEU A 168 18.68 -8.79 7.08
C LEU A 168 19.79 -7.77 7.31
N LEU A 169 19.43 -6.63 7.88
CA LEU A 169 20.35 -5.52 8.13
C LEU A 169 19.83 -4.66 9.30
N ASP A 170 20.73 -4.30 10.21
CA ASP A 170 20.53 -3.25 11.22
C ASP A 170 21.89 -2.58 11.45
N ALA A 171 22.15 -1.49 10.71
CA ALA A 171 23.45 -0.79 10.76
C ALA A 171 23.34 0.67 10.34
N ASN A 172 24.32 1.47 10.75
CA ASN A 172 24.53 2.80 10.16
C ASN A 172 25.19 2.66 8.79
N GLN A 173 24.61 3.31 7.78
CA GLN A 173 25.15 3.33 6.42
C GLN A 173 25.27 4.76 5.90
N HIS A 174 26.32 5.01 5.12
CA HIS A 174 26.54 6.29 4.44
C HIS A 174 25.60 6.44 3.23
N ALA A 175 25.54 7.65 2.66
CA ALA A 175 24.90 7.85 1.36
C ALA A 175 25.51 6.89 0.32
N GLY A 176 24.67 6.27 -0.52
CA GLY A 176 25.11 5.29 -1.51
C GLY A 176 24.05 4.31 -1.94
N GLU A 177 24.41 3.43 -2.86
CA GLU A 177 23.56 2.35 -3.35
C GLU A 177 23.97 1.03 -2.69
N TYR A 178 22.96 0.23 -2.30
CA TYR A 178 23.15 -0.99 -1.54
C TYR A 178 22.28 -2.12 -2.09
N GLN A 179 22.74 -3.34 -1.86
CA GLN A 179 22.04 -4.55 -2.20
C GLN A 179 22.12 -5.55 -1.05
N VAL A 180 20.99 -6.07 -0.63
CA VAL A 180 20.89 -7.10 0.41
C VAL A 180 20.19 -8.31 -0.15
N LYS A 181 20.77 -9.49 0.06
CA LYS A 181 20.21 -10.76 -0.41
C LYS A 181 19.44 -11.45 0.72
N TRP A 182 18.26 -11.99 0.39
CA TRP A 182 17.55 -12.91 1.24
C TRP A 182 17.42 -14.27 0.57
N ARG A 183 17.66 -15.34 1.33
CA ARG A 183 17.68 -16.73 0.85
C ARG A 183 16.44 -17.51 1.24
N GLY A 184 15.38 -16.84 1.73
CA GLY A 184 14.17 -17.51 2.21
C GLY A 184 14.43 -18.30 3.51
N GLU A 185 15.21 -17.73 4.43
CA GLU A 185 15.59 -18.31 5.71
C GLU A 185 15.16 -17.39 6.86
N ASN A 186 14.90 -17.98 8.04
CA ASN A 186 14.61 -17.25 9.28
C ASN A 186 15.91 -16.90 10.04
N ASP A 187 15.78 -16.28 11.22
CA ASP A 187 16.92 -15.91 12.08
C ASP A 187 17.76 -17.13 12.54
N SER A 188 17.18 -18.33 12.55
CA SER A 188 17.87 -19.58 12.90
C SER A 188 18.58 -20.23 11.69
N GLY A 189 18.40 -19.70 10.49
CA GLY A 189 18.92 -20.30 9.26
C GLY A 189 18.01 -21.37 8.66
N ASP A 190 16.83 -21.61 9.25
CA ASP A 190 15.88 -22.57 8.71
C ASP A 190 15.13 -21.97 7.52
N ARG A 191 14.87 -22.82 6.55
CA ARG A 191 14.10 -22.42 5.35
C ARG A 191 12.65 -22.18 5.69
N VAL A 192 12.11 -21.03 5.26
CA VAL A 192 10.70 -20.70 5.45
C VAL A 192 9.85 -21.27 4.29
N ALA A 193 8.55 -21.44 4.49
CA ALA A 193 7.62 -21.99 3.51
C ALA A 193 7.46 -21.08 2.28
N SER A 194 7.01 -21.66 1.14
CA SER A 194 6.54 -20.88 0.02
C SER A 194 5.37 -20.02 0.43
N GLY A 195 5.31 -18.79 -0.05
CA GLY A 195 4.23 -17.87 0.31
C GLY A 195 4.59 -16.41 0.11
N VAL A 196 3.71 -15.56 0.61
CA VAL A 196 3.88 -14.11 0.59
C VAL A 196 4.64 -13.67 1.84
N TYR A 197 5.62 -12.80 1.63
CA TYR A 197 6.43 -12.15 2.65
C TYR A 197 6.49 -10.66 2.38
N PHE A 198 6.86 -9.91 3.42
CA PHE A 198 7.03 -8.46 3.35
C PHE A 198 8.41 -8.10 3.87
N TYR A 199 9.06 -7.16 3.21
CA TYR A 199 10.25 -6.54 3.76
C TYR A 199 9.96 -5.11 4.14
N LYS A 200 10.24 -4.79 5.40
CA LYS A 200 10.12 -3.47 6.00
C LYS A 200 11.52 -2.85 6.05
N PHE A 201 11.68 -1.75 5.37
CA PHE A 201 12.91 -0.95 5.34
C PHE A 201 12.68 0.33 6.12
N ARG A 202 13.57 0.60 7.06
CA ARG A 202 13.59 1.84 7.81
C ARG A 202 14.93 2.54 7.60
N ALA A 203 14.91 3.85 7.30
CA ALA A 203 16.10 4.69 7.28
C ALA A 203 15.81 5.97 8.07
N GLY A 204 16.40 6.10 9.25
CA GLY A 204 16.05 7.15 10.21
C GLY A 204 14.57 7.06 10.65
N ASN A 205 13.79 8.10 10.38
CA ASN A 205 12.37 8.17 10.73
C ASN A 205 11.45 7.69 9.59
N LEU A 206 12.01 7.42 8.40
CA LEU A 206 11.23 6.99 7.24
C LEU A 206 11.14 5.48 7.16
N ILE A 207 9.97 4.97 6.80
CA ILE A 207 9.67 3.55 6.69
C ILE A 207 9.03 3.30 5.33
N GLN A 208 9.43 2.21 4.69
CA GLN A 208 8.79 1.70 3.48
C GLN A 208 8.69 0.18 3.56
N THR A 209 7.54 -0.36 3.16
CA THR A 209 7.29 -1.81 3.13
C THR A 209 6.95 -2.24 1.72
N ARG A 210 7.47 -3.42 1.31
CA ARG A 210 7.15 -4.03 0.01
C ARG A 210 6.87 -5.51 0.14
N LYS A 211 6.03 -6.01 -0.75
CA LYS A 211 5.64 -7.43 -0.84
C LYS A 211 6.60 -8.20 -1.74
N MET A 212 6.85 -9.47 -1.39
CA MET A 212 7.57 -10.43 -2.22
C MET A 212 6.95 -11.82 -2.13
N ILE A 213 7.18 -12.66 -3.14
CA ILE A 213 6.61 -14.00 -3.25
C ILE A 213 7.74 -15.01 -3.38
N LEU A 214 7.84 -15.90 -2.40
CA LEU A 214 8.75 -17.05 -2.41
C LEU A 214 8.03 -18.25 -3.02
N LEU A 215 8.64 -18.85 -4.05
CA LEU A 215 8.24 -20.12 -4.65
C LEU A 215 9.32 -21.16 -4.39
N ARG A 216 8.90 -22.39 -4.13
CA ARG A 216 9.79 -23.55 -4.00
C ARG A 216 9.20 -24.73 -4.75
#